data_50eae4d53dd4173d78e05df98f5c7e1b
#
_entry.id   50eae4d53dd4173d78e05df98f5c7e1b
#
_cell.length_a   1.000
_cell.length_b   1.000
_cell.length_c   1.000
_cell.angle_alpha   90.00
_cell.angle_beta   90.00
_cell.angle_gamma   90.00
#
_symmetry.space_group_name_H-M   'P 1'
#
loop_
_entity.id
_entity.type
_entity.pdbx_description
1 polymer ?
#
loop_
_entity_poly.entity_id
_entity_poly.type
_entity_poly.pdbx_seq_one_letter_code
_entity_poly.pdbx_strand_id
1 'polypeptide(L)'
;MTGRSSSATEAESALGEELSYLLTLSRPRFWLYLAGPVLVGVAYAAASVGELVTPATVALFAYFLVPANVFLYGINDIYDREIDAENPKKADREARYRGQRYVPAAVGLCAALPLLFAPLLSTAAWPWLVAFLILGAAYSAPPVRFKTTPILDSVSNGLYVTPGIAAYAAVAAIQPPLLAIAGGWLWAMGMHTFSAVPDIEPDREAGIRTTATVLGEGRTYAYCGACWLASAAAFGALDYRLGALMLVYPALVAAIAVANVAVDRAYWWFPAINTVVGALLTMGGLWRVAHG
;
A
#
# COMPACT_ATOMS: atom_id res chain seq x y z
N MET A 1 25.24 24.07 -38.35
CA MET A 1 23.89 23.95 -37.71
C MET A 1 23.55 22.54 -37.21
N THR A 2 24.48 21.62 -37.07
CA THR A 2 24.28 20.18 -36.73
C THR A 2 24.40 19.84 -35.23
N GLY A 3 24.87 20.75 -34.39
CA GLY A 3 25.08 20.44 -32.94
C GLY A 3 23.86 20.53 -32.05
N ARG A 4 22.79 21.23 -32.46
CA ARG A 4 21.58 21.41 -31.62
C ARG A 4 20.59 20.22 -31.65
N SER A 5 20.58 19.47 -32.78
CA SER A 5 19.66 18.31 -32.89
C SER A 5 20.16 17.08 -32.11
N SER A 6 21.49 16.87 -32.02
CA SER A 6 22.08 15.76 -31.27
C SER A 6 21.85 15.92 -29.77
N SER A 7 22.05 17.11 -29.22
CA SER A 7 21.84 17.37 -27.76
C SER A 7 20.37 17.27 -27.32
N ALA A 8 19.42 17.61 -28.19
CA ALA A 8 17.99 17.46 -27.89
C ALA A 8 17.59 15.98 -27.87
N THR A 9 18.05 15.18 -28.81
CA THR A 9 17.77 13.73 -28.86
C THR A 9 18.41 12.98 -27.68
N GLU A 10 19.62 13.36 -27.28
CA GLU A 10 20.28 12.78 -26.08
C GLU A 10 19.53 13.13 -24.79
N ALA A 11 19.04 14.37 -24.65
CA ALA A 11 18.25 14.80 -23.49
C ALA A 11 16.88 14.08 -23.44
N GLU A 12 16.22 13.89 -24.58
CA GLU A 12 14.96 13.13 -24.67
C GLU A 12 15.16 11.65 -24.31
N SER A 13 16.27 11.04 -24.74
CA SER A 13 16.62 9.65 -24.38
C SER A 13 16.88 9.52 -22.89
N ALA A 14 17.65 10.44 -22.29
CA ALA A 14 17.93 10.45 -20.85
C ALA A 14 16.66 10.63 -20.01
N LEU A 15 15.77 11.55 -20.41
CA LEU A 15 14.48 11.74 -19.74
C LEU A 15 13.60 10.48 -19.83
N GLY A 16 13.59 9.81 -21.00
CA GLY A 16 12.86 8.56 -21.19
C GLY A 16 13.36 7.45 -20.26
N GLU A 17 14.67 7.33 -20.08
CA GLU A 17 15.29 6.37 -19.17
C GLU A 17 14.94 6.67 -17.70
N GLU A 18 14.99 7.95 -17.29
CA GLU A 18 14.64 8.38 -15.94
C GLU A 18 13.16 8.11 -15.62
N LEU A 19 12.26 8.41 -16.55
CA LEU A 19 10.82 8.12 -16.41
C LEU A 19 10.54 6.61 -16.33
N SER A 20 11.20 5.81 -17.17
CA SER A 20 11.09 4.35 -17.13
C SER A 20 11.58 3.79 -15.80
N TYR A 21 12.68 4.33 -15.28
CA TYR A 21 13.17 3.95 -13.95
C TYR A 21 12.17 4.30 -12.84
N LEU A 22 11.62 5.53 -12.82
CA LEU A 22 10.63 5.94 -11.81
C LEU A 22 9.34 5.10 -11.91
N LEU A 23 8.94 4.71 -13.12
CA LEU A 23 7.81 3.81 -13.32
C LEU A 23 8.09 2.43 -12.70
N THR A 24 9.27 1.88 -12.95
CA THR A 24 9.69 0.60 -12.34
C THR A 24 9.78 0.71 -10.81
N LEU A 25 10.35 1.82 -10.29
CA LEU A 25 10.44 2.13 -8.87
C LEU A 25 9.07 2.18 -8.19
N SER A 26 8.04 2.69 -8.89
CA SER A 26 6.66 2.76 -8.38
C SER A 26 5.99 1.38 -8.21
N ARG A 27 6.63 0.31 -8.67
CA ARG A 27 6.15 -1.07 -8.59
C ARG A 27 4.70 -1.25 -9.10
N PRO A 28 4.45 -1.16 -10.43
CA PRO A 28 3.09 -1.16 -11.01
C PRO A 28 2.19 -2.30 -10.55
N ARG A 29 2.76 -3.46 -10.22
CA ARG A 29 2.04 -4.61 -9.70
C ARG A 29 1.27 -4.30 -8.40
N PHE A 30 1.73 -3.31 -7.64
CA PHE A 30 1.18 -2.96 -6.32
C PHE A 30 0.40 -1.64 -6.31
N TRP A 31 0.21 -0.97 -7.44
CA TRP A 31 -0.50 0.31 -7.50
C TRP A 31 -1.89 0.28 -6.85
N LEU A 32 -2.62 -0.82 -7.05
CA LEU A 32 -3.95 -0.98 -6.47
C LEU A 32 -3.94 -1.25 -4.95
N TYR A 33 -2.79 -1.52 -4.34
CA TYR A 33 -2.72 -1.58 -2.88
C TYR A 33 -2.96 -0.22 -2.21
N LEU A 34 -2.59 0.89 -2.89
CA LEU A 34 -2.86 2.25 -2.42
C LEU A 34 -4.10 2.86 -3.10
N ALA A 35 -4.23 2.73 -4.42
CA ALA A 35 -5.33 3.32 -5.18
C ALA A 35 -6.66 2.57 -4.99
N GLY A 36 -6.65 1.26 -4.79
CA GLY A 36 -7.85 0.46 -4.55
C GLY A 36 -8.65 0.91 -3.32
N PRO A 37 -8.02 1.07 -2.15
CA PRO A 37 -8.69 1.61 -0.97
C PRO A 37 -9.35 2.97 -1.20
N VAL A 38 -8.78 3.85 -2.06
CA VAL A 38 -9.42 5.13 -2.44
C VAL A 38 -10.80 4.89 -3.04
N LEU A 39 -10.91 3.93 -3.99
CA LEU A 39 -12.19 3.60 -4.62
C LEU A 39 -13.22 3.10 -3.61
N VAL A 40 -12.78 2.23 -2.67
CA VAL A 40 -13.63 1.76 -1.58
C VAL A 40 -14.09 2.94 -0.72
N GLY A 41 -13.16 3.80 -0.28
CA GLY A 41 -13.48 4.96 0.55
C GLY A 41 -14.51 5.90 -0.11
N VAL A 42 -14.30 6.23 -1.38
CA VAL A 42 -15.24 7.06 -2.18
C VAL A 42 -16.61 6.40 -2.29
N ALA A 43 -16.66 5.09 -2.64
CA ALA A 43 -17.94 4.38 -2.84
C ALA A 43 -18.79 4.29 -1.56
N TYR A 44 -18.14 4.19 -0.38
CA TYR A 44 -18.84 4.17 0.90
C TYR A 44 -19.16 5.56 1.48
N ALA A 45 -18.44 6.61 1.02
CA ALA A 45 -18.69 7.99 1.45
C ALA A 45 -19.79 8.68 0.64
N ALA A 46 -19.83 8.43 -0.68
CA ALA A 46 -20.72 9.12 -1.60
C ALA A 46 -22.20 8.85 -1.28
N ALA A 47 -23.00 9.92 -1.26
CA ALA A 47 -24.45 9.89 -1.15
C ALA A 47 -25.13 9.94 -2.53
N SER A 48 -24.40 10.35 -3.58
CA SER A 48 -24.91 10.46 -4.95
C SER A 48 -23.84 10.05 -5.97
N VAL A 49 -24.28 9.70 -7.19
CA VAL A 49 -23.38 9.37 -8.30
C VAL A 49 -22.44 10.53 -8.64
N GLY A 50 -22.91 11.79 -8.50
CA GLY A 50 -22.09 12.97 -8.75
C GLY A 50 -20.89 13.11 -7.81
N GLU A 51 -20.96 12.55 -6.60
CA GLU A 51 -19.89 12.60 -5.62
C GLU A 51 -18.81 11.54 -5.85
N LEU A 52 -19.09 10.53 -6.69
CA LEU A 52 -18.10 9.48 -7.02
C LEU A 52 -16.94 10.03 -7.85
N VAL A 53 -17.21 10.98 -8.75
CA VAL A 53 -16.21 11.54 -9.66
C VAL A 53 -16.16 13.06 -9.52
N THR A 54 -15.39 13.50 -8.54
CA THR A 54 -15.10 14.93 -8.29
C THR A 54 -13.63 15.22 -8.53
N PRO A 55 -13.20 16.48 -8.71
CA PRO A 55 -11.77 16.81 -8.78
C PRO A 55 -10.97 16.27 -7.60
N ALA A 56 -11.55 16.26 -6.38
CA ALA A 56 -10.92 15.71 -5.18
C ALA A 56 -10.70 14.20 -5.28
N THR A 57 -11.74 13.44 -5.67
CA THR A 57 -11.64 11.97 -5.78
C THR A 57 -10.69 11.54 -6.88
N VAL A 58 -10.69 12.24 -8.02
CA VAL A 58 -9.76 11.99 -9.13
C VAL A 58 -8.34 12.30 -8.72
N ALA A 59 -8.09 13.43 -8.05
CA ALA A 59 -6.75 13.81 -7.59
C ALA A 59 -6.20 12.81 -6.56
N LEU A 60 -7.00 12.37 -5.58
CA LEU A 60 -6.61 11.35 -4.61
C LEU A 60 -6.31 10.01 -5.31
N PHE A 61 -7.17 9.56 -6.20
CA PHE A 61 -6.94 8.31 -6.93
C PHE A 61 -5.64 8.37 -7.75
N ALA A 62 -5.44 9.43 -8.53
CA ALA A 62 -4.24 9.61 -9.34
C ALA A 62 -2.97 9.71 -8.48
N TYR A 63 -3.04 10.40 -7.33
CA TYR A 63 -1.93 10.48 -6.39
C TYR A 63 -1.55 9.12 -5.82
N PHE A 64 -2.53 8.36 -5.32
CA PHE A 64 -2.27 7.04 -4.73
C PHE A 64 -1.99 5.96 -5.77
N LEU A 65 -2.30 6.18 -7.05
CA LEU A 65 -1.98 5.23 -8.11
C LEU A 65 -0.47 5.19 -8.41
N VAL A 66 0.18 6.34 -8.59
CA VAL A 66 1.60 6.39 -8.99
C VAL A 66 2.47 7.22 -8.03
N PRO A 67 2.23 8.53 -7.78
CA PRO A 67 3.12 9.35 -6.97
C PRO A 67 3.36 8.81 -5.56
N ALA A 68 2.30 8.36 -4.88
CA ALA A 68 2.40 7.79 -3.54
C ALA A 68 3.24 6.49 -3.52
N ASN A 69 3.19 5.69 -4.58
CA ASN A 69 4.04 4.50 -4.74
C ASN A 69 5.50 4.88 -4.99
N VAL A 70 5.78 5.91 -5.81
CA VAL A 70 7.14 6.46 -5.98
C VAL A 70 7.69 6.95 -4.64
N PHE A 71 6.88 7.68 -3.84
CA PHE A 71 7.27 8.11 -2.50
C PHE A 71 7.60 6.91 -1.61
N LEU A 72 6.70 5.96 -1.47
CA LEU A 72 6.81 4.84 -0.54
C LEU A 72 7.98 3.92 -0.87
N TYR A 73 8.07 3.47 -2.11
CA TYR A 73 9.14 2.56 -2.55
C TYR A 73 10.46 3.29 -2.77
N GLY A 74 10.41 4.56 -3.18
CA GLY A 74 11.61 5.38 -3.32
C GLY A 74 12.32 5.64 -2.00
N ILE A 75 11.60 5.96 -0.92
CA ILE A 75 12.18 6.05 0.43
C ILE A 75 12.80 4.70 0.82
N ASN A 76 12.07 3.60 0.61
CA ASN A 76 12.59 2.28 0.93
C ASN A 76 13.93 2.01 0.23
N ASP A 77 13.99 2.20 -1.08
CA ASP A 77 15.18 1.91 -1.88
C ASP A 77 16.36 2.85 -1.56
N ILE A 78 16.09 4.12 -1.17
CA ILE A 78 17.13 5.06 -0.73
C ILE A 78 17.81 4.56 0.54
N TYR A 79 17.05 4.12 1.54
CA TYR A 79 17.60 3.69 2.83
C TYR A 79 18.07 2.23 2.87
N ASP A 80 17.67 1.41 1.88
CA ASP A 80 18.11 0.01 1.76
C ASP A 80 19.23 -0.19 0.74
N ARG A 81 19.78 0.89 0.19
CA ARG A 81 20.78 0.83 -0.88
C ARG A 81 21.90 -0.19 -0.65
N GLU A 82 22.44 -0.25 0.58
CA GLU A 82 23.56 -1.16 0.93
C GLU A 82 23.07 -2.61 1.01
N ILE A 83 21.93 -2.85 1.66
CA ILE A 83 21.32 -4.17 1.79
C ILE A 83 20.90 -4.71 0.42
N ASP A 84 20.32 -3.85 -0.41
CA ASP A 84 19.86 -4.20 -1.75
C ASP A 84 21.00 -4.47 -2.74
N ALA A 85 22.20 -3.95 -2.47
CA ALA A 85 23.36 -4.18 -3.34
C ALA A 85 23.76 -5.67 -3.38
N GLU A 86 23.51 -6.40 -2.30
CA GLU A 86 23.85 -7.81 -2.14
C GLU A 86 22.67 -8.76 -2.46
N ASN A 87 21.47 -8.23 -2.68
CA ASN A 87 20.27 -9.05 -2.89
C ASN A 87 20.09 -9.43 -4.37
N PRO A 88 20.26 -10.72 -4.75
CA PRO A 88 20.12 -11.18 -6.13
C PRO A 88 18.68 -11.07 -6.66
N LYS A 89 17.65 -11.11 -5.79
CA LYS A 89 16.24 -11.00 -6.19
C LYS A 89 15.91 -9.62 -6.81
N LYS A 90 16.65 -8.57 -6.45
CA LYS A 90 16.48 -7.21 -7.00
C LYS A 90 17.15 -6.99 -8.36
N ALA A 91 17.97 -7.93 -8.85
CA ALA A 91 18.70 -7.75 -10.11
C ALA A 91 17.79 -7.73 -11.34
N ASP A 92 16.70 -8.50 -11.34
CA ASP A 92 15.94 -8.83 -12.54
C ASP A 92 14.53 -8.21 -12.63
N ARG A 93 13.95 -7.75 -11.51
CA ARG A 93 12.53 -7.37 -11.46
C ARG A 93 12.20 -6.05 -10.77
N GLU A 94 13.13 -5.47 -10.03
CA GLU A 94 12.92 -4.22 -9.28
C GLU A 94 13.97 -3.17 -9.63
N ALA A 95 13.59 -1.88 -9.53
CA ALA A 95 14.53 -0.79 -9.69
C ALA A 95 15.58 -0.85 -8.57
N ARG A 96 16.86 -0.71 -8.95
CA ARG A 96 17.95 -0.65 -7.98
C ARG A 96 18.46 0.78 -7.86
N TYR A 97 18.29 1.39 -6.70
CA TYR A 97 18.84 2.71 -6.44
C TYR A 97 20.37 2.67 -6.35
N ARG A 98 21.04 3.41 -7.24
CA ARG A 98 22.51 3.48 -7.35
C ARG A 98 23.07 4.86 -6.96
N GLY A 99 22.24 5.72 -6.34
CA GLY A 99 22.61 7.08 -5.98
C GLY A 99 22.25 8.15 -7.02
N GLN A 100 21.28 7.85 -7.91
CA GLN A 100 20.77 8.82 -8.87
C GLN A 100 20.16 10.03 -8.14
N ARG A 101 20.66 11.24 -8.42
CA ARG A 101 20.28 12.48 -7.73
C ARG A 101 18.81 12.87 -7.93
N TYR A 102 18.21 12.48 -9.06
CA TYR A 102 16.81 12.78 -9.36
C TYR A 102 15.83 11.94 -8.50
N VAL A 103 16.24 10.77 -7.99
CA VAL A 103 15.35 9.89 -7.20
C VAL A 103 14.92 10.54 -5.88
N PRO A 104 15.82 11.05 -5.02
CA PRO A 104 15.39 11.77 -3.81
C PRO A 104 14.54 13.02 -4.13
N ALA A 105 14.84 13.72 -5.23
CA ALA A 105 14.05 14.87 -5.66
C ALA A 105 12.62 14.44 -6.08
N ALA A 106 12.48 13.36 -6.85
CA ALA A 106 11.19 12.80 -7.24
C ALA A 106 10.38 12.33 -6.01
N VAL A 107 11.04 11.66 -5.06
CA VAL A 107 10.41 11.22 -3.80
C VAL A 107 9.90 12.43 -3.00
N GLY A 108 10.71 13.49 -2.86
CA GLY A 108 10.30 14.72 -2.17
C GLY A 108 9.14 15.43 -2.89
N LEU A 109 9.18 15.49 -4.23
CA LEU A 109 8.09 16.05 -5.02
C LEU A 109 6.80 15.25 -4.85
N CYS A 110 6.86 13.93 -4.90
CA CYS A 110 5.72 13.06 -4.68
C CYS A 110 5.15 13.20 -3.25
N ALA A 111 6.00 13.39 -2.24
CA ALA A 111 5.54 13.67 -0.87
C ALA A 111 4.82 15.02 -0.75
N ALA A 112 5.27 16.04 -1.49
CA ALA A 112 4.69 17.38 -1.47
C ALA A 112 3.45 17.54 -2.36
N LEU A 113 3.24 16.63 -3.31
CA LEU A 113 2.17 16.73 -4.32
C LEU A 113 0.76 16.90 -3.73
N PRO A 114 0.37 16.30 -2.57
CA PRO A 114 -0.92 16.55 -1.93
C PRO A 114 -1.21 18.02 -1.66
N LEU A 115 -0.19 18.85 -1.46
CA LEU A 115 -0.36 20.29 -1.24
C LEU A 115 -1.01 21.01 -2.43
N LEU A 116 -0.81 20.51 -3.67
CA LEU A 116 -1.37 21.12 -4.87
C LEU A 116 -2.90 20.97 -4.96
N PHE A 117 -3.44 19.88 -4.44
CA PHE A 117 -4.87 19.62 -4.43
C PHE A 117 -5.50 19.77 -3.02
N ALA A 118 -4.72 20.31 -2.09
CA ALA A 118 -5.16 20.68 -0.74
C ALA A 118 -6.50 21.41 -0.71
N PRO A 119 -6.69 22.46 -1.53
CA PRO A 119 -7.94 23.24 -1.51
C PRO A 119 -9.19 22.45 -1.94
N LEU A 120 -9.00 21.31 -2.59
CA LEU A 120 -10.10 20.45 -3.04
C LEU A 120 -10.58 19.49 -1.94
N LEU A 121 -9.79 19.33 -0.86
CA LEU A 121 -10.06 18.32 0.15
C LEU A 121 -10.74 18.93 1.39
N SER A 122 -11.67 18.18 1.96
CA SER A 122 -12.14 18.41 3.32
C SER A 122 -10.98 18.31 4.34
N THR A 123 -11.00 19.16 5.36
CA THR A 123 -10.01 19.13 6.46
C THR A 123 -9.96 17.79 7.17
N ALA A 124 -11.06 17.02 7.16
CA ALA A 124 -11.13 15.68 7.73
C ALA A 124 -10.20 14.66 7.05
N ALA A 125 -9.79 14.89 5.80
CA ALA A 125 -8.89 14.00 5.05
C ALA A 125 -7.41 14.19 5.41
N TRP A 126 -7.02 15.40 5.85
CA TRP A 126 -5.61 15.76 6.05
C TRP A 126 -4.85 14.90 7.06
N PRO A 127 -5.41 14.55 8.24
CA PRO A 127 -4.71 13.68 9.19
C PRO A 127 -4.26 12.36 8.56
N TRP A 128 -5.02 11.80 7.62
CA TRP A 128 -4.73 10.52 6.99
C TRP A 128 -3.69 10.62 5.88
N LEU A 129 -3.67 11.74 5.15
CA LEU A 129 -2.57 12.03 4.20
C LEU A 129 -1.25 12.23 4.94
N VAL A 130 -1.27 12.97 6.03
CA VAL A 130 -0.10 13.18 6.90
C VAL A 130 0.33 11.85 7.53
N ALA A 131 -0.60 11.05 8.03
CA ALA A 131 -0.32 9.72 8.59
C ALA A 131 0.32 8.80 7.55
N PHE A 132 -0.17 8.80 6.30
CA PHE A 132 0.44 8.05 5.20
C PHE A 132 1.92 8.45 5.00
N LEU A 133 2.20 9.74 4.92
CA LEU A 133 3.57 10.23 4.71
C LEU A 133 4.48 9.90 5.89
N ILE A 134 4.01 10.09 7.13
CA ILE A 134 4.78 9.78 8.33
C ILE A 134 5.05 8.29 8.45
N LEU A 135 4.02 7.44 8.31
CA LEU A 135 4.15 5.99 8.41
C LEU A 135 5.04 5.44 7.28
N GLY A 136 4.86 5.94 6.05
CA GLY A 136 5.68 5.54 4.90
C GLY A 136 7.15 5.90 5.06
N ALA A 137 7.45 7.11 5.56
CA ALA A 137 8.81 7.51 5.86
C ALA A 137 9.40 6.72 7.03
N ALA A 138 8.70 6.65 8.16
CA ALA A 138 9.15 5.98 9.38
C ALA A 138 9.29 4.46 9.22
N TYR A 139 8.62 3.87 8.23
CA TYR A 139 8.76 2.44 7.92
C TYR A 139 10.20 2.10 7.54
N SER A 140 10.85 2.91 6.70
CA SER A 140 12.19 2.65 6.18
C SER A 140 13.28 3.57 6.71
N ALA A 141 12.95 4.84 7.06
CA ALA A 141 13.92 5.85 7.43
C ALA A 141 14.33 5.78 8.91
N PRO A 142 15.64 5.97 9.23
CA PRO A 142 16.10 6.19 10.59
C PRO A 142 15.48 7.47 11.19
N PRO A 143 15.40 7.61 12.52
CA PRO A 143 15.90 6.67 13.54
C PRO A 143 14.95 5.53 13.88
N VAL A 144 13.69 5.58 13.43
CA VAL A 144 12.63 4.66 13.89
C VAL A 144 12.66 3.33 13.13
N ARG A 145 12.71 3.37 11.81
CA ARG A 145 12.83 2.22 10.90
C ARG A 145 11.95 1.04 11.31
N PHE A 146 10.62 1.23 11.29
CA PHE A 146 9.63 0.27 11.78
C PHE A 146 9.78 -1.13 11.18
N LYS A 147 10.18 -1.25 9.92
CA LYS A 147 10.34 -2.54 9.22
C LYS A 147 11.34 -3.52 9.87
N THR A 148 12.22 -3.04 10.74
CA THR A 148 13.17 -3.88 11.49
C THR A 148 12.82 -3.98 12.98
N THR A 149 11.61 -3.63 13.37
CA THR A 149 11.15 -3.63 14.76
C THR A 149 9.90 -4.50 14.87
N PRO A 150 9.98 -5.65 15.58
CA PRO A 150 8.84 -6.56 15.77
C PRO A 150 7.61 -5.82 16.28
N ILE A 151 6.43 -6.21 15.80
CA ILE A 151 5.13 -5.59 15.99
C ILE A 151 4.98 -4.28 15.21
N LEU A 152 5.96 -3.36 15.26
CA LEU A 152 5.88 -2.09 14.55
C LEU A 152 5.95 -2.29 13.04
N ASP A 153 6.71 -3.28 12.54
CA ASP A 153 6.72 -3.69 11.13
C ASP A 153 5.32 -4.06 10.65
N SER A 154 4.54 -4.77 11.47
CA SER A 154 3.16 -5.16 11.16
C SER A 154 2.19 -3.98 11.30
N VAL A 155 2.16 -3.32 12.48
CA VAL A 155 1.21 -2.25 12.81
C VAL A 155 1.33 -1.04 11.87
N SER A 156 2.55 -0.66 11.50
CA SER A 156 2.78 0.48 10.58
C SER A 156 2.20 0.25 9.18
N ASN A 157 1.92 -0.99 8.79
CA ASN A 157 1.32 -1.31 7.51
C ASN A 157 -0.16 -0.92 7.38
N GLY A 158 -0.79 -0.48 8.46
CA GLY A 158 -2.03 0.29 8.38
C GLY A 158 -1.95 1.50 7.43
N LEU A 159 -0.74 1.93 7.07
CA LEU A 159 -0.51 2.95 6.04
C LEU A 159 -1.25 2.66 4.73
N TYR A 160 -1.43 1.39 4.35
CA TYR A 160 -2.15 0.98 3.13
C TYR A 160 -3.67 1.23 3.20
N VAL A 161 -4.20 1.47 4.39
CA VAL A 161 -5.64 1.78 4.59
C VAL A 161 -5.87 3.28 4.63
N THR A 162 -4.86 4.07 5.00
CA THR A 162 -4.98 5.54 5.09
C THR A 162 -5.48 6.21 3.80
N PRO A 163 -5.16 5.73 2.56
CA PRO A 163 -5.72 6.28 1.33
C PRO A 163 -7.26 6.19 1.26
N GLY A 164 -7.80 5.05 1.66
CA GLY A 164 -9.25 4.83 1.69
C GLY A 164 -9.94 5.69 2.74
N ILE A 165 -9.34 5.83 3.92
CA ILE A 165 -9.85 6.69 4.99
C ILE A 165 -9.81 8.15 4.56
N ALA A 166 -8.70 8.60 3.94
CA ALA A 166 -8.56 9.95 3.42
C ALA A 166 -9.61 10.24 2.35
N ALA A 167 -9.85 9.29 1.44
CA ALA A 167 -10.85 9.42 0.39
C ALA A 167 -12.29 9.49 0.94
N TYR A 168 -12.61 8.62 1.91
CA TYR A 168 -13.89 8.68 2.61
C TYR A 168 -14.07 10.06 3.28
N ALA A 169 -13.09 10.50 4.04
CA ALA A 169 -13.14 11.76 4.77
C ALA A 169 -13.17 12.99 3.82
N ALA A 170 -12.55 12.89 2.64
CA ALA A 170 -12.60 13.95 1.64
C ALA A 170 -14.01 14.14 1.06
N VAL A 171 -14.75 13.04 0.84
CA VAL A 171 -16.10 13.06 0.27
C VAL A 171 -17.16 13.36 1.33
N ALA A 172 -17.15 12.60 2.44
CA ALA A 172 -18.17 12.71 3.49
C ALA A 172 -17.95 13.91 4.45
N ALA A 173 -16.77 14.53 4.43
CA ALA A 173 -16.33 15.58 5.36
C ALA A 173 -16.33 15.16 6.86
N ILE A 174 -16.45 13.88 7.13
CA ILE A 174 -16.38 13.23 8.47
C ILE A 174 -15.47 12.00 8.42
N GLN A 175 -15.12 11.48 9.59
CA GLN A 175 -14.33 10.23 9.68
C GLN A 175 -15.21 9.01 9.37
N PRO A 176 -14.65 7.96 8.71
CA PRO A 176 -15.36 6.68 8.61
C PRO A 176 -15.57 6.04 9.98
N PRO A 177 -16.50 5.09 10.10
CA PRO A 177 -16.71 4.36 11.35
C PRO A 177 -15.40 3.74 11.86
N LEU A 178 -15.15 3.83 13.18
CA LEU A 178 -13.93 3.30 13.79
C LEU A 178 -13.71 1.82 13.49
N LEU A 179 -14.79 1.03 13.41
CA LEU A 179 -14.73 -0.39 13.05
C LEU A 179 -14.23 -0.61 11.61
N ALA A 180 -14.55 0.30 10.67
CA ALA A 180 -14.01 0.22 9.31
C ALA A 180 -12.50 0.51 9.29
N ILE A 181 -12.06 1.51 10.07
CA ILE A 181 -10.64 1.84 10.24
C ILE A 181 -9.91 0.64 10.86
N ALA A 182 -10.40 0.13 12.00
CA ALA A 182 -9.78 -0.98 12.72
C ALA A 182 -9.75 -2.27 11.86
N GLY A 183 -10.86 -2.58 11.19
CA GLY A 183 -10.95 -3.75 10.30
C GLY A 183 -9.94 -3.68 9.15
N GLY A 184 -9.85 -2.53 8.48
CA GLY A 184 -8.86 -2.31 7.43
C GLY A 184 -7.43 -2.39 7.95
N TRP A 185 -7.15 -1.78 9.10
CA TRP A 185 -5.84 -1.81 9.74
C TRP A 185 -5.38 -3.24 10.07
N LEU A 186 -6.26 -4.03 10.71
CA LEU A 186 -6.01 -5.43 11.02
C LEU A 186 -5.79 -6.27 9.75
N TRP A 187 -6.56 -6.01 8.68
CA TRP A 187 -6.34 -6.65 7.39
C TRP A 187 -4.93 -6.36 6.85
N ALA A 188 -4.50 -5.11 6.88
CA ALA A 188 -3.16 -4.70 6.40
C ALA A 188 -2.03 -5.31 7.24
N MET A 189 -2.20 -5.39 8.57
CA MET A 189 -1.26 -6.07 9.46
C MET A 189 -1.08 -7.54 9.09
N GLY A 190 -2.17 -8.27 8.89
CA GLY A 190 -2.14 -9.66 8.46
C GLY A 190 -1.47 -9.83 7.10
N MET A 191 -1.79 -8.97 6.12
CA MET A 191 -1.23 -8.99 4.78
C MET A 191 0.28 -8.82 4.77
N HIS A 192 0.78 -7.82 5.48
CA HIS A 192 2.21 -7.55 5.56
C HIS A 192 2.96 -8.70 6.24
N THR A 193 2.49 -9.10 7.42
CA THR A 193 3.18 -10.15 8.19
C THR A 193 3.16 -11.50 7.47
N PHE A 194 2.08 -11.80 6.72
CA PHE A 194 2.02 -12.99 5.86
C PHE A 194 3.05 -12.93 4.72
N SER A 195 3.22 -11.76 4.09
CA SER A 195 4.21 -11.59 3.02
C SER A 195 5.65 -11.75 3.47
N ALA A 196 5.93 -11.57 4.76
CA ALA A 196 7.26 -11.72 5.35
C ALA A 196 7.63 -13.18 5.70
N VAL A 197 6.70 -14.14 5.57
CA VAL A 197 6.99 -15.55 5.90
C VAL A 197 8.14 -16.14 5.08
N PRO A 198 8.25 -15.94 3.75
CA PRO A 198 9.35 -16.45 2.95
C PRO A 198 10.72 -15.85 3.32
N ASP A 199 10.72 -14.70 3.99
CA ASP A 199 11.93 -13.97 4.33
C ASP A 199 12.42 -14.28 5.78
N ILE A 200 11.71 -15.16 6.54
CA ILE A 200 12.06 -15.47 7.94
C ILE A 200 13.50 -15.95 8.08
N GLU A 201 13.93 -16.94 7.30
CA GLU A 201 15.28 -17.48 7.41
C GLU A 201 16.33 -16.52 6.85
N PRO A 202 16.18 -15.90 5.64
CA PRO A 202 17.09 -14.88 5.16
C PRO A 202 17.25 -13.69 6.11
N ASP A 203 16.15 -13.21 6.70
CA ASP A 203 16.19 -12.10 7.66
C ASP A 203 16.92 -12.49 8.95
N ARG A 204 16.73 -13.72 9.46
CA ARG A 204 17.45 -14.21 10.64
C ARG A 204 18.96 -14.30 10.40
N GLU A 205 19.37 -14.80 9.23
CA GLU A 205 20.76 -14.86 8.83
C GLU A 205 21.39 -13.46 8.72
N ALA A 206 20.61 -12.48 8.25
CA ALA A 206 21.02 -11.07 8.19
C ALA A 206 20.91 -10.32 9.53
N GLY A 207 20.45 -10.98 10.61
CA GLY A 207 20.22 -10.34 11.91
C GLY A 207 19.05 -9.36 11.95
N ILE A 208 18.18 -9.39 10.95
CA ILE A 208 17.00 -8.52 10.87
C ILE A 208 15.86 -9.11 11.74
N ARG A 209 15.25 -8.25 12.55
CA ARG A 209 14.17 -8.64 13.44
C ARG A 209 12.85 -8.05 12.98
N THR A 210 11.95 -8.93 12.55
CA THR A 210 10.57 -8.60 12.16
C THR A 210 9.59 -9.38 13.04
N THR A 211 8.29 -9.07 12.97
CA THR A 211 7.26 -9.87 13.64
C THR A 211 7.33 -11.33 13.21
N ALA A 212 7.50 -11.58 11.91
CA ALA A 212 7.57 -12.94 11.36
C ALA A 212 8.83 -13.69 11.85
N THR A 213 10.01 -13.04 11.90
CA THR A 213 11.25 -13.69 12.39
C THR A 213 11.18 -14.07 13.85
N VAL A 214 10.49 -13.26 14.69
CA VAL A 214 10.31 -13.53 16.12
C VAL A 214 9.29 -14.64 16.36
N LEU A 215 8.19 -14.63 15.64
CA LEU A 215 7.13 -15.63 15.80
C LEU A 215 7.53 -16.99 15.20
N GLY A 216 8.25 -16.99 14.08
CA GLY A 216 8.44 -18.17 13.25
C GLY A 216 7.19 -18.52 12.45
N GLU A 217 7.33 -19.39 11.45
CA GLU A 217 6.31 -19.64 10.43
C GLU A 217 4.93 -19.99 10.99
N GLY A 218 4.81 -21.04 11.80
CA GLY A 218 3.52 -21.50 12.31
C GLY A 218 2.77 -20.49 13.16
N ARG A 219 3.48 -19.74 14.04
CA ARG A 219 2.85 -18.68 14.83
C ARG A 219 2.52 -17.46 13.99
N THR A 220 3.27 -17.20 12.91
CA THR A 220 2.97 -16.15 11.96
C THR A 220 1.65 -16.42 11.25
N TYR A 221 1.38 -17.67 10.82
CA TYR A 221 0.06 -18.03 10.29
C TYR A 221 -1.07 -17.79 11.29
N ALA A 222 -0.88 -18.18 12.56
CA ALA A 222 -1.86 -17.95 13.60
C ALA A 222 -2.11 -16.45 13.84
N TYR A 223 -1.05 -15.64 13.86
CA TYR A 223 -1.14 -14.18 13.99
C TYR A 223 -1.92 -13.55 12.82
N CYS A 224 -1.58 -13.90 11.58
CA CYS A 224 -2.27 -13.41 10.39
C CYS A 224 -3.74 -13.84 10.37
N GLY A 225 -4.01 -15.10 10.71
CA GLY A 225 -5.37 -15.62 10.84
C GLY A 225 -6.19 -14.85 11.90
N ALA A 226 -5.59 -14.56 13.07
CA ALA A 226 -6.23 -13.77 14.13
C ALA A 226 -6.52 -12.32 13.67
N CYS A 227 -5.56 -11.65 13.02
CA CYS A 227 -5.75 -10.32 12.46
C CYS A 227 -6.90 -10.31 11.44
N TRP A 228 -6.96 -11.29 10.53
CA TRP A 228 -8.01 -11.35 9.51
C TRP A 228 -9.37 -11.76 10.04
N LEU A 229 -9.43 -12.63 11.05
CA LEU A 229 -10.69 -12.94 11.76
C LEU A 229 -11.22 -11.70 12.49
N ALA A 230 -10.35 -10.96 13.19
CA ALA A 230 -10.72 -9.72 13.85
C ALA A 230 -11.15 -8.64 12.83
N SER A 231 -10.47 -8.56 11.67
CA SER A 231 -10.90 -7.72 10.54
C SER A 231 -12.30 -8.10 10.05
N ALA A 232 -12.55 -9.39 9.81
CA ALA A 232 -13.85 -9.89 9.38
C ALA A 232 -14.94 -9.60 10.41
N ALA A 233 -14.65 -9.73 11.72
CA ALA A 233 -15.57 -9.39 12.78
C ALA A 233 -15.88 -7.89 12.83
N ALA A 234 -14.87 -7.02 12.67
CA ALA A 234 -15.04 -5.56 12.66
C ALA A 234 -15.91 -5.11 11.49
N PHE A 235 -15.64 -5.62 10.28
CA PHE A 235 -16.47 -5.35 9.10
C PHE A 235 -17.86 -5.98 9.21
N GLY A 236 -17.98 -7.18 9.79
CA GLY A 236 -19.24 -7.88 10.01
C GLY A 236 -20.16 -7.17 11.00
N ALA A 237 -19.60 -6.44 11.98
CA ALA A 237 -20.36 -5.61 12.89
C ALA A 237 -20.93 -4.35 12.22
N LEU A 238 -20.38 -3.92 11.07
CA LEU A 238 -20.96 -2.86 10.24
C LEU A 238 -22.00 -3.40 9.27
N ASP A 239 -21.67 -4.48 8.56
CA ASP A 239 -22.55 -5.23 7.67
C ASP A 239 -22.04 -6.68 7.58
N TYR A 240 -22.90 -7.65 7.86
CA TYR A 240 -22.55 -9.07 7.84
C TYR A 240 -21.99 -9.54 6.50
N ARG A 241 -22.38 -8.91 5.37
CA ARG A 241 -21.89 -9.21 4.03
C ARG A 241 -20.41 -8.84 3.87
N LEU A 242 -20.01 -7.71 4.45
CA LEU A 242 -18.61 -7.29 4.47
C LEU A 242 -17.78 -8.26 5.30
N GLY A 243 -18.28 -8.64 6.48
CA GLY A 243 -17.62 -9.65 7.32
C GLY A 243 -17.48 -10.99 6.59
N ALA A 244 -18.54 -11.47 5.93
CA ALA A 244 -18.50 -12.71 5.17
C ALA A 244 -17.48 -12.66 4.03
N LEU A 245 -17.37 -11.53 3.31
CA LEU A 245 -16.38 -11.34 2.27
C LEU A 245 -14.96 -11.39 2.85
N MET A 246 -14.72 -10.76 3.99
CA MET A 246 -13.39 -10.72 4.61
C MET A 246 -12.94 -12.08 5.17
N LEU A 247 -13.86 -13.03 5.40
CA LEU A 247 -13.50 -14.41 5.81
C LEU A 247 -12.67 -15.17 4.76
N VAL A 248 -12.59 -14.68 3.52
CA VAL A 248 -11.71 -15.26 2.51
C VAL A 248 -10.25 -15.33 2.97
N TYR A 249 -9.77 -14.32 3.70
CA TYR A 249 -8.36 -14.27 4.14
C TYR A 249 -8.00 -15.30 5.21
N PRO A 250 -8.73 -15.42 6.34
CA PRO A 250 -8.44 -16.48 7.29
C PRO A 250 -8.67 -17.88 6.70
N ALA A 251 -9.64 -18.06 5.78
CA ALA A 251 -9.80 -19.32 5.07
C ALA A 251 -8.60 -19.67 4.18
N LEU A 252 -8.06 -18.66 3.47
CA LEU A 252 -6.86 -18.85 2.63
C LEU A 252 -5.64 -19.22 3.46
N VAL A 253 -5.36 -18.53 4.58
CA VAL A 253 -4.19 -18.85 5.40
C VAL A 253 -4.32 -20.25 6.02
N ALA A 254 -5.53 -20.62 6.45
CA ALA A 254 -5.79 -21.99 6.94
C ALA A 254 -5.56 -23.03 5.86
N ALA A 255 -6.05 -22.80 4.65
CA ALA A 255 -5.85 -23.70 3.51
C ALA A 255 -4.36 -23.84 3.12
N ILE A 256 -3.61 -22.72 3.08
CA ILE A 256 -2.18 -22.69 2.79
C ILE A 256 -1.41 -23.47 3.86
N ALA A 257 -1.71 -23.26 5.14
CA ALA A 257 -1.05 -23.96 6.25
C ALA A 257 -1.34 -25.46 6.24
N VAL A 258 -2.59 -25.87 6.01
CA VAL A 258 -2.98 -27.28 5.98
C VAL A 258 -2.41 -28.02 4.76
N ALA A 259 -2.43 -27.34 3.59
CA ALA A 259 -1.93 -27.92 2.34
C ALA A 259 -0.40 -27.82 2.18
N ASN A 260 0.32 -27.23 3.14
CA ASN A 260 1.77 -26.96 3.07
C ASN A 260 2.20 -26.28 1.76
N VAL A 261 1.39 -25.31 1.29
CA VAL A 261 1.73 -24.56 0.09
C VAL A 261 2.81 -23.52 0.45
N ALA A 262 3.88 -23.48 -0.35
CA ALA A 262 4.93 -22.48 -0.17
C ALA A 262 4.35 -21.06 -0.29
N VAL A 263 4.63 -20.20 0.70
CA VAL A 263 4.00 -18.88 0.83
C VAL A 263 4.36 -17.95 -0.32
N ASP A 264 5.58 -18.01 -0.84
CA ASP A 264 6.02 -17.25 -2.01
C ASP A 264 5.10 -17.51 -3.23
N ARG A 265 4.75 -18.79 -3.47
CA ARG A 265 3.82 -19.19 -4.53
C ARG A 265 2.40 -18.72 -4.24
N ALA A 266 1.91 -18.88 -3.01
CA ALA A 266 0.59 -18.43 -2.61
C ALA A 266 0.47 -16.92 -2.69
N TYR A 267 1.45 -16.18 -2.14
CA TYR A 267 1.46 -14.73 -2.11
C TYR A 267 1.52 -14.09 -3.50
N TRP A 268 2.02 -14.83 -4.50
CA TRP A 268 1.97 -14.37 -5.89
C TRP A 268 0.55 -14.00 -6.35
N TRP A 269 -0.48 -14.68 -5.84
CA TRP A 269 -1.87 -14.46 -6.21
C TRP A 269 -2.58 -13.40 -5.37
N PHE A 270 -2.01 -12.98 -4.24
CA PHE A 270 -2.66 -12.02 -3.35
C PHE A 270 -2.99 -10.68 -4.00
N PRO A 271 -2.17 -10.07 -4.91
CA PRO A 271 -2.58 -8.87 -5.62
C PRO A 271 -3.89 -9.04 -6.40
N ALA A 272 -4.07 -10.19 -7.06
CA ALA A 272 -5.31 -10.49 -7.78
C ALA A 272 -6.49 -10.70 -6.81
N ILE A 273 -6.28 -11.45 -5.73
CA ILE A 273 -7.29 -11.68 -4.69
C ILE A 273 -7.72 -10.34 -4.07
N ASN A 274 -6.78 -9.49 -3.70
CA ASN A 274 -7.05 -8.18 -3.12
C ASN A 274 -7.78 -7.26 -4.11
N THR A 275 -7.45 -7.34 -5.39
CA THR A 275 -8.16 -6.60 -6.44
C THR A 275 -9.63 -7.06 -6.54
N VAL A 276 -9.87 -8.37 -6.51
CA VAL A 276 -11.25 -8.91 -6.55
C VAL A 276 -12.03 -8.52 -5.29
N VAL A 277 -11.45 -8.70 -4.10
CA VAL A 277 -12.10 -8.31 -2.84
C VAL A 277 -12.36 -6.80 -2.80
N GLY A 278 -11.38 -5.98 -3.19
CA GLY A 278 -11.52 -4.52 -3.27
C GLY A 278 -12.61 -4.10 -4.28
N ALA A 279 -12.69 -4.77 -5.43
CA ALA A 279 -13.74 -4.55 -6.40
C ALA A 279 -15.13 -4.90 -5.86
N LEU A 280 -15.27 -6.03 -5.17
CA LEU A 280 -16.54 -6.44 -4.53
C LEU A 280 -16.95 -5.47 -3.42
N LEU A 281 -16.01 -5.00 -2.59
CA LEU A 281 -16.24 -3.95 -1.61
C LEU A 281 -16.74 -2.66 -2.31
N THR A 282 -16.02 -2.21 -3.34
CA THR A 282 -16.40 -1.01 -4.11
C THR A 282 -17.80 -1.16 -4.73
N MET A 283 -18.11 -2.31 -5.33
CA MET A 283 -19.43 -2.58 -5.91
C MET A 283 -20.55 -2.56 -4.85
N GLY A 284 -20.27 -3.08 -3.63
CA GLY A 284 -21.21 -2.98 -2.51
C GLY A 284 -21.52 -1.53 -2.14
N GLY A 285 -20.51 -0.66 -2.08
CA GLY A 285 -20.70 0.77 -1.87
C GLY A 285 -21.48 1.45 -3.02
N LEU A 286 -21.10 1.16 -4.27
CA LEU A 286 -21.80 1.68 -5.46
C LEU A 286 -23.26 1.23 -5.54
N TRP A 287 -23.54 -0.02 -5.17
CA TRP A 287 -24.91 -0.52 -5.10
C TRP A 287 -25.78 0.32 -4.16
N ARG A 288 -25.23 0.67 -2.99
CA ARG A 288 -25.91 1.56 -2.04
C ARG A 288 -26.17 2.94 -2.63
N VAL A 289 -25.21 3.53 -3.35
CA VAL A 289 -25.37 4.84 -4.00
C VAL A 289 -26.44 4.81 -5.09
N ALA A 290 -26.58 3.68 -5.79
CA ALA A 290 -27.52 3.54 -6.91
C ALA A 290 -28.96 3.20 -6.48
N HIS A 291 -29.15 2.54 -5.32
CA HIS A 291 -30.44 1.98 -4.91
C HIS A 291 -30.93 2.50 -3.54
N GLY A 292 -30.12 3.30 -2.83
CA GLY A 292 -30.49 3.90 -1.55
C GLY A 292 -30.02 3.00 -0.39
#